data_c99f25d4cbae4d2ef4b965924e591631
#
_entry.id   c99f25d4cbae4d2ef4b965924e591631
#
_cell.length_a   1.000
_cell.length_b   1.000
_cell.length_c   1.000
_cell.angle_alpha   90.00
_cell.angle_beta   90.00
_cell.angle_gamma   90.00
#
_symmetry.space_group_name_H-M   'P 1'
#
loop_
_entity.id
_entity.type
_entity.pdbx_description
1 polymer ?
#
loop_
_entity_poly.entity_id
_entity_poly.type
_entity_poly.pdbx_seq_one_letter_code
_entity_poly.pdbx_strand_id
1 'polypeptide(L)'
;MFYSIWQNIILQKVEEMENTTSLDETDRRILKILQQDSHLTVKELAARVHLSPSPVFERQKRLEREGYIARYMAVVDAHKVGNGILVLCNIRLKQHTQALIQEFMDVVQGIDEITECYNTSGDYDFLIKVYAQDMKSYQQFMLNTLGKIDCIGSLHSIFVIDETKNTRGVPVP
;
A
#
# COMPACT_ATOMS: atom_id res chain seq x y z
N MET A 1 -6.19 -14.48 -24.23
CA MET A 1 -6.98 -13.29 -23.84
C MET A 1 -6.47 -12.65 -22.52
N PHE A 2 -6.08 -13.41 -21.48
CA PHE A 2 -5.51 -12.89 -20.23
C PHE A 2 -4.16 -12.17 -20.38
N TYR A 3 -3.27 -12.71 -21.20
CA TYR A 3 -1.93 -12.14 -21.43
C TYR A 3 -1.98 -10.71 -22.00
N SER A 4 -3.00 -10.37 -22.80
CA SER A 4 -3.12 -9.05 -23.44
C SER A 4 -3.56 -7.93 -22.47
N ILE A 5 -4.39 -8.25 -21.46
CA ILE A 5 -4.84 -7.26 -20.47
C ILE A 5 -3.69 -6.87 -19.55
N TRP A 6 -2.92 -7.85 -19.09
CA TRP A 6 -1.74 -7.62 -18.27
C TRP A 6 -0.62 -6.90 -19.02
N GLN A 7 -0.41 -7.23 -20.30
CA GLN A 7 0.54 -6.49 -21.14
C GLN A 7 0.15 -5.02 -21.30
N ASN A 8 -1.13 -4.73 -21.49
CA ASN A 8 -1.59 -3.34 -21.61
C ASN A 8 -1.43 -2.56 -20.29
N ILE A 9 -1.75 -3.18 -19.14
CA ILE A 9 -1.56 -2.55 -17.83
C ILE A 9 -0.07 -2.31 -17.55
N ILE A 10 0.78 -3.27 -17.88
CA ILE A 10 2.24 -3.14 -17.72
C ILE A 10 2.79 -2.07 -18.65
N LEU A 11 2.38 -2.06 -19.93
CA LEU A 11 2.80 -1.06 -20.91
C LEU A 11 2.36 0.35 -20.50
N GLN A 12 1.12 0.51 -20.06
CA GLN A 12 0.62 1.80 -19.57
C GLN A 12 1.40 2.30 -18.34
N LYS A 13 1.74 1.42 -17.41
CA LYS A 13 2.60 1.77 -16.26
C LYS A 13 4.03 2.09 -16.69
N VAL A 14 4.57 1.45 -17.70
CA VAL A 14 5.91 1.75 -18.22
C VAL A 14 5.93 3.11 -18.92
N GLU A 15 4.91 3.44 -19.72
CA GLU A 15 4.78 4.75 -20.36
C GLU A 15 4.59 5.88 -19.33
N GLU A 16 3.85 5.65 -18.24
CA GLU A 16 3.74 6.59 -17.13
C GLU A 16 5.08 6.80 -16.41
N MET A 17 5.94 5.79 -16.33
CA MET A 17 7.28 5.89 -15.75
C MET A 17 8.27 6.67 -16.62
N GLU A 18 8.16 6.64 -17.93
CA GLU A 18 9.04 7.37 -18.87
C GLU A 18 8.80 8.89 -18.88
N ASN A 19 7.64 9.35 -18.42
CA ASN A 19 7.26 10.77 -18.39
C ASN A 19 7.57 11.48 -17.06
N THR A 20 8.24 10.82 -16.11
CA THR A 20 8.59 11.45 -14.83
C THR A 20 9.83 12.33 -14.95
N THR A 21 9.72 13.59 -14.54
CA THR A 21 10.86 14.51 -14.33
C THR A 21 11.92 13.79 -13.50
N SER A 22 13.14 13.66 -14.02
CA SER A 22 14.19 12.87 -13.35
C SER A 22 14.52 13.48 -11.98
N LEU A 23 14.44 12.65 -10.91
CA LEU A 23 14.90 13.01 -9.57
C LEU A 23 16.41 13.24 -9.58
N ASP A 24 16.87 14.38 -9.07
CA ASP A 24 18.29 14.57 -8.80
C ASP A 24 18.71 13.89 -7.46
N GLU A 25 20.00 13.87 -7.19
CA GLU A 25 20.55 13.26 -5.98
C GLU A 25 19.99 13.89 -4.69
N THR A 26 19.77 15.19 -4.68
CA THR A 26 19.19 15.91 -3.53
C THR A 26 17.74 15.51 -3.30
N ASP A 27 16.94 15.37 -4.36
CA ASP A 27 15.55 14.93 -4.28
C ASP A 27 15.47 13.51 -3.70
N ARG A 28 16.32 12.60 -4.17
CA ARG A 28 16.41 11.24 -3.63
C ARG A 28 16.76 11.24 -2.15
N ARG A 29 17.70 12.09 -1.73
CA ARG A 29 18.07 12.23 -0.30
C ARG A 29 16.92 12.77 0.52
N ILE A 30 16.19 13.79 0.04
CA ILE A 30 14.99 14.32 0.70
C ILE A 30 13.96 13.21 0.88
N LEU A 31 13.63 12.46 -0.16
CA LEU A 31 12.67 11.35 -0.09
C LEU A 31 13.11 10.26 0.91
N LYS A 32 14.38 9.85 0.88
CA LYS A 32 14.93 8.87 1.84
C LYS A 32 14.80 9.33 3.29
N ILE A 33 15.06 10.61 3.55
CA ILE A 33 14.96 11.19 4.91
C ILE A 33 13.50 11.25 5.34
N LEU A 34 12.60 11.75 4.49
CA LEU A 34 11.18 11.90 4.81
C LEU A 34 10.44 10.56 4.99
N GLN A 35 10.91 9.48 4.35
CA GLN A 35 10.40 8.13 4.63
C GLN A 35 10.77 7.62 6.03
N GLN A 36 11.86 8.11 6.62
CA GLN A 36 12.30 7.73 7.96
C GLN A 36 11.66 8.62 9.03
N ASP A 37 11.59 9.93 8.75
CA ASP A 37 11.06 10.94 9.67
C ASP A 37 10.38 12.07 8.87
N SER A 38 9.07 12.03 8.80
CA SER A 38 8.25 13.04 8.12
C SER A 38 7.91 14.26 9.01
N HIS A 39 8.27 14.23 10.30
CA HIS A 39 8.03 15.33 11.24
C HIS A 39 9.08 16.45 11.22
N LEU A 40 10.13 16.27 10.44
CA LEU A 40 11.20 17.26 10.34
C LEU A 40 10.68 18.60 9.84
N THR A 41 11.10 19.67 10.51
CA THR A 41 10.94 21.00 9.97
C THR A 41 11.79 21.18 8.71
N VAL A 42 11.42 22.10 7.85
CA VAL A 42 12.21 22.43 6.64
C VAL A 42 13.65 22.77 6.98
N LYS A 43 13.89 23.44 8.13
CA LYS A 43 15.24 23.78 8.62
C LYS A 43 16.06 22.54 8.95
N GLU A 44 15.47 21.56 9.63
CA GLU A 44 16.13 20.30 9.98
C GLU A 44 16.39 19.45 8.73
N LEU A 45 15.42 19.37 7.82
CA LEU A 45 15.59 18.68 6.56
C LEU A 45 16.71 19.32 5.72
N ALA A 46 16.77 20.66 5.66
CA ALA A 46 17.79 21.41 4.95
C ALA A 46 19.20 21.13 5.53
N ALA A 47 19.32 21.09 6.85
CA ALA A 47 20.58 20.72 7.50
C ALA A 47 21.05 19.31 7.12
N ARG A 48 20.13 18.33 7.04
CA ARG A 48 20.46 16.92 6.68
C ARG A 48 20.88 16.75 5.21
N VAL A 49 20.40 17.62 4.30
CA VAL A 49 20.80 17.61 2.89
C VAL A 49 21.87 18.65 2.53
N HIS A 50 22.39 19.38 3.53
CA HIS A 50 23.44 20.42 3.40
C HIS A 50 23.07 21.55 2.43
N LEU A 51 21.83 22.04 2.51
CA LEU A 51 21.32 23.16 1.75
C LEU A 51 20.67 24.21 2.65
N SER A 52 20.38 25.40 2.09
CA SER A 52 19.57 26.39 2.79
C SER A 52 18.07 25.99 2.77
N PRO A 53 17.25 26.50 3.73
CA PRO A 53 15.85 26.10 3.87
C PRO A 53 14.98 26.39 2.64
N SER A 54 15.16 27.55 1.95
CA SER A 54 14.31 27.94 0.82
C SER A 54 14.34 26.95 -0.34
N PRO A 55 15.50 26.54 -0.91
CA PRO A 55 15.53 25.56 -2.00
C PRO A 55 15.03 24.18 -1.56
N VAL A 56 15.17 23.80 -0.29
CA VAL A 56 14.63 22.52 0.21
C VAL A 56 13.12 22.57 0.30
N PHE A 57 12.55 23.67 0.77
CA PHE A 57 11.10 23.90 0.76
C PHE A 57 10.51 23.80 -0.64
N GLU A 58 11.12 24.49 -1.63
CA GLU A 58 10.66 24.44 -3.02
C GLU A 58 10.72 23.00 -3.61
N ARG A 59 11.81 22.30 -3.32
CA ARG A 59 11.95 20.89 -3.74
C ARG A 59 10.88 20.00 -3.10
N GLN A 60 10.66 20.10 -1.80
CA GLN A 60 9.64 19.35 -1.10
C GLN A 60 8.25 19.62 -1.69
N LYS A 61 7.91 20.89 -1.92
CA LYS A 61 6.65 21.29 -2.55
C LYS A 61 6.50 20.77 -3.98
N ARG A 62 7.59 20.73 -4.73
CA ARG A 62 7.61 20.12 -6.06
C ARG A 62 7.35 18.60 -5.98
N LEU A 63 8.05 17.89 -5.09
CA LEU A 63 7.89 16.45 -4.90
C LEU A 63 6.47 16.06 -4.45
N GLU A 64 5.82 16.90 -3.63
CA GLU A 64 4.41 16.77 -3.26
C GLU A 64 3.49 16.99 -4.48
N ARG A 65 3.67 18.08 -5.21
CA ARG A 65 2.85 18.45 -6.38
C ARG A 65 2.97 17.44 -7.52
N GLU A 66 4.16 16.92 -7.75
CA GLU A 66 4.44 15.94 -8.81
C GLU A 66 4.11 14.48 -8.38
N GLY A 67 3.60 14.29 -7.14
CA GLY A 67 3.12 13.00 -6.66
C GLY A 67 4.21 12.01 -6.20
N TYR A 68 5.49 12.41 -6.14
CA TYR A 68 6.54 11.59 -5.53
C TYR A 68 6.30 11.36 -4.04
N ILE A 69 5.69 12.34 -3.36
CA ILE A 69 5.17 12.22 -2.01
C ILE A 69 3.65 12.18 -2.12
N ALA A 70 3.09 10.98 -2.04
CA ALA A 70 1.65 10.80 -2.17
C ALA A 70 0.88 11.32 -0.94
N ARG A 71 1.44 11.12 0.26
CA ARG A 71 0.86 11.56 1.54
C ARG A 71 1.87 11.42 2.68
N TYR A 72 1.58 12.11 3.79
CA TYR A 72 2.23 11.88 5.08
C TYR A 72 1.31 11.06 5.97
N MET A 73 1.86 10.09 6.69
CA MET A 73 1.08 9.19 7.52
C MET A 73 1.82 8.87 8.81
N ALA A 74 1.09 8.86 9.93
CA ALA A 74 1.61 8.32 11.18
C ALA A 74 1.60 6.78 11.13
N VAL A 75 2.70 6.16 11.52
CA VAL A 75 2.75 4.72 11.74
C VAL A 75 2.31 4.43 13.17
N VAL A 76 1.14 3.82 13.30
CA VAL A 76 0.55 3.48 14.60
C VAL A 76 0.96 2.06 14.97
N ASP A 77 1.34 1.86 16.25
CA ASP A 77 1.56 0.54 16.81
C ASP A 77 0.24 -0.21 16.94
N ALA A 78 0.08 -1.25 16.12
CA ALA A 78 -1.16 -2.01 16.02
C ALA A 78 -1.56 -2.65 17.37
N HIS A 79 -0.61 -3.18 18.11
CA HIS A 79 -0.88 -3.82 19.41
C HIS A 79 -1.34 -2.80 20.46
N LYS A 80 -0.79 -1.58 20.46
CA LYS A 80 -1.19 -0.52 21.40
C LYS A 80 -2.60 0.00 21.19
N VAL A 81 -3.12 -0.14 19.96
CA VAL A 81 -4.50 0.22 19.64
C VAL A 81 -5.45 -0.99 19.61
N GLY A 82 -4.99 -2.14 20.14
CA GLY A 82 -5.82 -3.32 20.34
C GLY A 82 -5.90 -4.29 19.16
N ASN A 83 -5.12 -4.09 18.09
CA ASN A 83 -5.02 -5.03 16.96
C ASN A 83 -3.97 -6.09 17.28
N GLY A 84 -4.39 -7.20 17.89
CA GLY A 84 -3.50 -8.26 18.39
C GLY A 84 -2.97 -9.22 17.33
N ILE A 85 -3.65 -9.34 16.19
CA ILE A 85 -3.25 -10.22 15.10
C ILE A 85 -3.28 -9.54 13.73
N LEU A 86 -2.32 -9.94 12.90
CA LEU A 86 -2.23 -9.61 11.50
C LEU A 86 -2.44 -10.86 10.66
N VAL A 87 -3.32 -10.78 9.67
CA VAL A 87 -3.64 -11.88 8.77
C VAL A 87 -3.50 -11.43 7.32
N LEU A 88 -2.78 -12.21 6.53
CA LEU A 88 -2.74 -12.08 5.07
C LEU A 88 -3.73 -13.10 4.49
N CYS A 89 -4.71 -12.62 3.72
CA CYS A 89 -5.70 -13.49 3.11
C CYS A 89 -5.54 -13.50 1.60
N ASN A 90 -5.29 -14.67 1.04
CA ASN A 90 -5.36 -14.90 -0.38
C ASN A 90 -6.80 -15.17 -0.78
N ILE A 91 -7.30 -14.43 -1.75
CA ILE A 91 -8.68 -14.50 -2.25
C ILE A 91 -8.67 -15.05 -3.68
N ARG A 92 -9.54 -16.01 -3.95
CA ARG A 92 -9.88 -16.44 -5.30
C ARG A 92 -11.35 -16.12 -5.56
N LEU A 93 -11.64 -15.46 -6.67
CA LEU A 93 -13.00 -15.19 -7.10
C LEU A 93 -13.66 -16.45 -7.70
N LYS A 94 -14.99 -16.49 -7.69
CA LYS A 94 -15.75 -17.59 -8.32
C LYS A 94 -15.47 -17.71 -9.82
N GLN A 95 -15.26 -16.59 -10.48
CA GLN A 95 -14.92 -16.49 -11.90
C GLN A 95 -14.01 -15.29 -12.16
N HIS A 96 -13.10 -15.41 -13.10
CA HIS A 96 -12.24 -14.34 -13.57
C HIS A 96 -12.94 -13.44 -14.61
N THR A 97 -13.94 -12.69 -14.20
CA THR A 97 -14.58 -11.68 -15.05
C THR A 97 -14.23 -10.27 -14.56
N GLN A 98 -14.15 -9.33 -15.50
CA GLN A 98 -13.89 -7.93 -15.15
C GLN A 98 -14.95 -7.38 -14.17
N ALA A 99 -16.20 -7.81 -14.32
CA ALA A 99 -17.28 -7.39 -13.43
C ALA A 99 -17.06 -7.85 -11.99
N LEU A 100 -16.68 -9.12 -11.75
CA LEU A 100 -16.44 -9.64 -10.40
C LEU A 100 -15.16 -9.07 -9.79
N ILE A 101 -14.14 -8.79 -10.60
CA ILE A 101 -12.93 -8.10 -10.15
C ILE A 101 -13.28 -6.70 -9.65
N GLN A 102 -14.06 -5.94 -10.42
CA GLN A 102 -14.47 -4.58 -10.05
C GLN A 102 -15.38 -4.61 -8.82
N GLU A 103 -16.37 -5.50 -8.78
CA GLU A 103 -17.25 -5.69 -7.61
C GLU A 103 -16.46 -5.92 -6.33
N PHE A 104 -15.48 -6.83 -6.37
CA PHE A 104 -14.62 -7.09 -5.21
C PHE A 104 -13.82 -5.86 -4.80
N MET A 105 -13.20 -5.16 -5.76
CA MET A 105 -12.42 -3.95 -5.49
C MET A 105 -13.27 -2.84 -4.86
N ASP A 106 -14.51 -2.66 -5.31
CA ASP A 106 -15.42 -1.65 -4.79
C ASP A 106 -15.86 -1.97 -3.35
N VAL A 107 -16.19 -3.24 -3.08
CA VAL A 107 -16.62 -3.68 -1.75
C VAL A 107 -15.50 -3.54 -0.73
N VAL A 108 -14.27 -3.95 -1.09
CA VAL A 108 -13.11 -3.94 -0.17
C VAL A 108 -12.74 -2.54 0.29
N GLN A 109 -12.95 -1.51 -0.52
CA GLN A 109 -12.65 -0.12 -0.15
C GLN A 109 -13.46 0.39 1.05
N GLY A 110 -14.62 -0.20 1.33
CA GLY A 110 -15.49 0.16 2.45
C GLY A 110 -15.27 -0.66 3.73
N ILE A 111 -14.24 -1.51 3.79
CA ILE A 111 -13.99 -2.41 4.92
C ILE A 111 -12.75 -1.94 5.69
N ASP A 112 -12.95 -1.36 6.87
CA ASP A 112 -11.89 -0.74 7.67
C ASP A 112 -10.83 -1.73 8.18
N GLU A 113 -11.20 -2.99 8.42
CA GLU A 113 -10.29 -4.04 8.85
C GLU A 113 -9.27 -4.44 7.76
N ILE A 114 -9.59 -4.15 6.49
CA ILE A 114 -8.70 -4.39 5.35
C ILE A 114 -7.86 -3.15 5.10
N THR A 115 -6.61 -3.20 5.50
CA THR A 115 -5.69 -2.04 5.37
C THR A 115 -4.95 -1.98 4.05
N GLU A 116 -4.81 -3.11 3.38
CA GLU A 116 -4.13 -3.24 2.08
C GLU A 116 -4.85 -4.28 1.23
N CYS A 117 -4.98 -4.03 -0.07
CA CYS A 117 -5.54 -4.97 -1.03
C CYS A 117 -4.72 -4.90 -2.32
N TYR A 118 -4.22 -6.04 -2.77
CA TYR A 118 -3.41 -6.18 -3.97
C TYR A 118 -4.08 -7.14 -4.94
N ASN A 119 -4.26 -6.72 -6.20
CA ASN A 119 -4.58 -7.66 -7.26
C ASN A 119 -3.28 -8.38 -7.64
N THR A 120 -3.30 -9.71 -7.65
CA THR A 120 -2.11 -10.55 -7.81
C THR A 120 -2.20 -11.43 -9.05
N SER A 121 -1.05 -11.77 -9.60
CA SER A 121 -0.94 -12.82 -10.63
C SER A 121 -0.62 -14.16 -9.97
N GLY A 122 -1.15 -15.26 -10.49
CA GLY A 122 -0.90 -16.61 -10.00
C GLY A 122 -2.19 -17.33 -9.58
N ASP A 123 -2.09 -18.16 -8.53
CA ASP A 123 -3.20 -19.03 -8.09
C ASP A 123 -4.36 -18.27 -7.42
N TYR A 124 -4.12 -17.06 -6.95
CA TYR A 124 -5.10 -16.21 -6.28
C TYR A 124 -5.25 -14.89 -7.02
N ASP A 125 -6.44 -14.30 -6.95
CA ASP A 125 -6.77 -13.04 -7.62
C ASP A 125 -6.37 -11.82 -6.80
N PHE A 126 -6.50 -11.94 -5.47
CA PHE A 126 -6.16 -10.86 -4.54
C PHE A 126 -5.44 -11.36 -3.31
N LEU A 127 -4.58 -10.50 -2.79
CA LEU A 127 -4.01 -10.58 -1.44
C LEU A 127 -4.51 -9.38 -0.64
N ILE A 128 -5.16 -9.64 0.49
CA ILE A 128 -5.58 -8.60 1.43
C ILE A 128 -4.85 -8.72 2.76
N LYS A 129 -4.62 -7.58 3.40
CA LYS A 129 -4.02 -7.47 4.74
C LYS A 129 -5.08 -7.01 5.73
N VAL A 130 -5.32 -7.84 6.74
CA VAL A 130 -6.39 -7.66 7.73
C VAL A 130 -5.79 -7.56 9.12
N TYR A 131 -6.20 -6.55 9.89
CA TYR A 131 -5.94 -6.49 11.32
C TYR A 131 -7.18 -6.90 12.10
N ALA A 132 -7.00 -7.66 13.17
CA ALA A 132 -8.06 -8.03 14.10
C ALA A 132 -7.54 -8.03 15.55
N GLN A 133 -8.44 -7.86 16.49
CA GLN A 133 -8.13 -7.85 17.92
C GLN A 133 -7.56 -9.20 18.38
N ASP A 134 -8.26 -10.26 18.01
CA ASP A 134 -7.98 -11.63 18.37
C ASP A 134 -8.57 -12.62 17.33
N MET A 135 -8.37 -13.91 17.56
CA MET A 135 -8.88 -14.97 16.70
C MET A 135 -10.41 -14.96 16.60
N LYS A 136 -11.12 -14.62 17.68
CA LYS A 136 -12.58 -14.58 17.71
C LYS A 136 -13.12 -13.44 16.85
N SER A 137 -12.52 -12.26 16.96
CA SER A 137 -12.86 -11.10 16.12
C SER A 137 -12.57 -11.39 14.66
N TYR A 138 -11.44 -12.03 14.36
CA TYR A 138 -11.12 -12.46 13.00
C TYR A 138 -12.13 -13.46 12.44
N GLN A 139 -12.54 -14.44 13.24
CA GLN A 139 -13.58 -15.41 12.83
C GLN A 139 -14.92 -14.73 12.54
N GLN A 140 -15.31 -13.76 13.36
CA GLN A 140 -16.51 -12.94 13.11
C GLN A 140 -16.41 -12.13 11.82
N PHE A 141 -15.25 -11.51 11.57
CA PHE A 141 -14.98 -10.80 10.33
C PHE A 141 -15.09 -11.72 9.11
N MET A 142 -14.50 -12.91 9.19
CA MET A 142 -14.59 -13.92 8.13
C MET A 142 -16.03 -14.32 7.80
N LEU A 143 -16.85 -14.57 8.83
CA LEU A 143 -18.24 -15.03 8.65
C LEU A 143 -19.19 -13.91 8.26
N ASN A 144 -19.03 -12.74 8.86
CA ASN A 144 -20.02 -11.65 8.76
C ASN A 144 -19.68 -10.60 7.69
N THR A 145 -18.42 -10.50 7.28
CA THR A 145 -17.94 -9.55 6.29
C THR A 145 -17.50 -10.26 5.02
N LEU A 146 -16.37 -10.98 5.03
CA LEU A 146 -15.85 -11.62 3.82
C LEU A 146 -16.77 -12.73 3.30
N GLY A 147 -17.37 -13.52 4.18
CA GLY A 147 -18.30 -14.61 3.81
C GLY A 147 -19.62 -14.13 3.17
N LYS A 148 -19.91 -12.84 3.23
CA LYS A 148 -21.09 -12.23 2.56
C LYS A 148 -20.77 -11.65 1.19
N ILE A 149 -19.51 -11.63 0.78
CA ILE A 149 -19.10 -11.12 -0.53
C ILE A 149 -19.30 -12.24 -1.55
N ASP A 150 -20.36 -12.12 -2.34
CA ASP A 150 -20.81 -13.19 -3.24
C ASP A 150 -19.78 -13.55 -4.31
N CYS A 151 -18.94 -12.63 -4.75
CA CYS A 151 -17.92 -12.88 -5.76
C CYS A 151 -16.75 -13.76 -5.29
N ILE A 152 -16.57 -13.96 -3.96
CA ILE A 152 -15.50 -14.79 -3.41
C ILE A 152 -15.80 -16.28 -3.64
N GLY A 153 -14.87 -16.99 -4.28
CA GLY A 153 -14.92 -18.45 -4.48
C GLY A 153 -14.22 -19.23 -3.38
N SER A 154 -13.02 -18.80 -3.01
CA SER A 154 -12.28 -19.39 -1.90
C SER A 154 -11.35 -18.37 -1.24
N LEU A 155 -10.98 -18.65 0.01
CA LEU A 155 -10.15 -17.80 0.82
C LEU A 155 -9.14 -18.67 1.60
N HIS A 156 -7.90 -18.19 1.67
CA HIS A 156 -6.84 -18.85 2.42
C HIS A 156 -6.15 -17.84 3.35
N SER A 157 -6.34 -18.01 4.66
CA SER A 157 -5.80 -17.12 5.69
C SER A 157 -4.43 -17.57 6.15
N ILE A 158 -3.48 -16.65 6.18
CA ILE A 158 -2.11 -16.83 6.66
C ILE A 158 -1.92 -15.90 7.85
N PHE A 159 -1.81 -16.47 9.05
CA PHE A 159 -1.55 -15.71 10.26
C PHE A 159 -0.08 -15.33 10.34
N VAL A 160 0.20 -14.04 10.47
CA VAL A 160 1.55 -13.52 10.63
C VAL A 160 1.99 -13.77 12.07
N ILE A 161 3.06 -14.53 12.24
CA ILE A 161 3.62 -14.83 13.56
C ILE A 161 4.44 -13.65 14.08
N ASP A 162 5.25 -13.05 13.19
CA ASP A 162 6.11 -11.91 13.51
C ASP A 162 6.40 -11.09 12.26
N GLU A 163 6.49 -9.78 12.40
CA GLU A 163 6.93 -8.85 11.34
C GLU A 163 8.45 -8.62 11.45
N THR A 164 9.25 -9.49 10.87
CA THR A 164 10.72 -9.40 10.90
C THR A 164 11.25 -8.07 10.32
N LYS A 165 10.57 -7.51 9.32
CA LYS A 165 10.93 -6.23 8.69
C LYS A 165 9.71 -5.54 8.12
N ASN A 166 9.47 -4.32 8.57
CA ASN A 166 8.44 -3.45 8.00
C ASN A 166 8.89 -1.99 8.03
N THR A 167 9.52 -1.53 6.98
CA THR A 167 10.04 -0.15 6.88
C THR A 167 8.96 0.87 6.51
N ARG A 168 7.75 0.42 6.10
CA ARG A 168 6.64 1.26 5.60
C ARG A 168 7.04 2.17 4.42
N GLY A 169 8.22 1.99 3.85
CA GLY A 169 8.76 2.78 2.75
C GLY A 169 9.12 1.93 1.54
N VAL A 170 9.48 2.61 0.45
CA VAL A 170 9.95 2.00 -0.79
C VAL A 170 11.42 2.32 -1.04
N PRO A 171 12.19 1.46 -1.74
CA PRO A 171 13.52 1.82 -2.19
C PRO A 171 13.46 3.05 -3.11
N VAL A 172 14.26 4.06 -2.81
CA VAL A 172 14.49 5.21 -3.69
C VAL A 172 15.86 4.99 -4.35
N PRO A 173 15.91 4.74 -5.66
CA PRO A 173 17.14 4.40 -6.39
C PRO A 173 18.15 5.54 -6.41
#